data_93228e293a2411700b70bda577488910
#
_entry.id   93228e293a2411700b70bda577488910
#
_cell.length_a   1.000
_cell.length_b   1.000
_cell.length_c   1.000
_cell.angle_alpha   90.00
_cell.angle_beta   90.00
_cell.angle_gamma   90.00
#
_symmetry.space_group_name_H-M   'P 1'
#
loop_
_entity.id
_entity.type
_entity.pdbx_description
1 polymer ?
#
loop_
_entity_poly.entity_id
_entity_poly.type
_entity_poly.pdbx_seq_one_letter_code
_entity_poly.pdbx_strand_id
1 'polypeptide(L)'
;MCGIVGYIGTQQAAPILLDGLSKLEYRGYDSAGIAIYNGTSIDMVKSKGRLKVLNELTHDGETIKGTIGIGHTRWATHGSPSDVNAHPHFNKDKSIVVVHNGIIENYLKLRKKLEKHGYEFVSETDTEVIAHLLDYYYHGNPLQAITKVMHRMEGSYALGIIFKEHSEELYAVRKDSPLIVGETKDGNIIASDVPAVLKYTRDVIFIENEEIVRMTEDSMEFFNVDEEALEKEAVHIDWDVNAAEKGGFEHFMLKEMYEQPKAITDTFAPRIRDGKIVIEELGMTDEEIKAIKKIMIVACGSAYHTGVTSKYVFEGLARIPVEVDVASEFRYRDPILEEGTLVVVISQSGETADTLAALRESKKRGAKVLGIVNVVGSSIAREADNVMYTWAGPEIAVATTKAYSAQLIALYLLAMKFGNVRGTVNDMQLQDMIEDLKALPAQVEMLLNNKEKIQRFANRYLAAKDVFFIGRGIDYAISMEGSLKLKEISYIHSEAYAAGELKHGTISLIEEGTLVASVLTQKDLYKKMISNMVEVGTRGAFVLAVTCEDNTEVEKAADYVVYIPETNKYFTNSLAIIPLQLFGYYIAVGRGCDVDKPRNLAKSVTVE
;
A
#
# COMPACT_ATOMS: atom_id res chain seq x y z
N MET A 1 8.20 -1.63 -5.57
CA MET A 1 7.53 -1.82 -6.87
C MET A 1 7.86 -0.71 -7.83
N CYS A 2 7.68 -0.98 -9.14
CA CYS A 2 8.13 -0.12 -10.22
C CYS A 2 7.02 0.84 -10.69
N GLY A 3 7.38 1.92 -11.37
CA GLY A 3 6.46 2.84 -12.05
C GLY A 3 6.62 2.77 -13.56
N ILE A 4 5.52 2.64 -14.30
CA ILE A 4 5.49 2.72 -15.77
C ILE A 4 4.74 3.98 -16.17
N VAL A 5 5.26 4.70 -17.16
CA VAL A 5 4.57 5.74 -17.92
C VAL A 5 4.89 5.54 -19.40
N GLY A 6 3.89 5.64 -20.27
CA GLY A 6 4.05 5.67 -21.72
C GLY A 6 3.21 6.78 -22.32
N TYR A 7 3.65 7.33 -23.44
CA TYR A 7 2.93 8.39 -24.14
C TYR A 7 3.10 8.23 -25.66
N ILE A 8 2.02 8.48 -26.38
CA ILE A 8 1.97 8.62 -27.82
C ILE A 8 1.04 9.79 -28.18
N GLY A 9 1.51 10.73 -28.99
CA GLY A 9 0.71 11.89 -29.36
C GLY A 9 1.50 12.97 -30.08
N THR A 10 1.05 14.21 -29.96
CA THR A 10 1.62 15.37 -30.68
C THR A 10 2.72 16.09 -29.89
N GLN A 11 2.78 15.90 -28.57
CA GLN A 11 3.75 16.57 -27.70
C GLN A 11 5.06 15.79 -27.60
N GLN A 12 6.14 16.44 -27.13
CA GLN A 12 7.39 15.73 -26.80
C GLN A 12 7.15 14.76 -25.64
N ALA A 13 7.45 13.48 -25.85
CA ALA A 13 7.16 12.43 -24.88
C ALA A 13 8.03 12.53 -23.61
N ALA A 14 9.33 12.87 -23.74
CA ALA A 14 10.27 12.85 -22.63
C ALA A 14 9.81 13.69 -21.40
N PRO A 15 9.38 14.96 -21.52
CA PRO A 15 8.89 15.73 -20.39
C PRO A 15 7.65 15.12 -19.74
N ILE A 16 6.73 14.54 -20.53
CA ILE A 16 5.50 13.90 -20.04
C ILE A 16 5.86 12.63 -19.24
N LEU A 17 6.78 11.82 -19.77
CA LEU A 17 7.24 10.62 -19.06
C LEU A 17 7.92 10.97 -17.75
N LEU A 18 8.82 11.94 -17.73
CA LEU A 18 9.54 12.36 -16.52
C LEU A 18 8.60 12.95 -15.47
N ASP A 19 7.62 13.75 -15.88
CA ASP A 19 6.59 14.28 -14.97
C ASP A 19 5.76 13.14 -14.36
N GLY A 20 5.25 12.22 -15.16
CA GLY A 20 4.50 11.06 -14.69
C GLY A 20 5.33 10.14 -13.79
N LEU A 21 6.58 9.85 -14.17
CA LEU A 21 7.49 9.04 -13.35
C LEU A 21 7.81 9.72 -12.00
N SER A 22 7.85 11.05 -11.95
CA SER A 22 8.04 11.78 -10.69
C SER A 22 6.92 11.51 -9.68
N LYS A 23 5.70 11.31 -10.18
CA LYS A 23 4.51 10.96 -9.38
C LYS A 23 4.48 9.48 -8.98
N LEU A 24 5.31 8.63 -9.59
CA LEU A 24 5.43 7.19 -9.32
C LEU A 24 6.72 6.81 -8.57
N GLU A 25 7.60 7.76 -8.26
CA GLU A 25 8.88 7.47 -7.62
C GLU A 25 8.73 6.81 -6.23
N TYR A 26 7.59 6.99 -5.56
CA TYR A 26 7.28 6.27 -4.32
C TYR A 26 7.12 4.75 -4.51
N ARG A 27 6.92 4.29 -5.76
CA ARG A 27 6.83 2.88 -6.13
C ARG A 27 8.20 2.24 -6.36
N GLY A 28 9.18 3.01 -6.90
CA GLY A 28 10.53 2.51 -7.19
C GLY A 28 11.50 3.66 -7.41
N TYR A 29 12.70 3.54 -6.87
CA TYR A 29 13.71 4.61 -6.87
C TYR A 29 15.15 4.11 -6.95
N ASP A 30 15.36 2.83 -7.30
CA ASP A 30 16.69 2.21 -7.39
C ASP A 30 17.39 2.53 -8.71
N SER A 31 16.63 2.68 -9.76
CA SER A 31 17.07 3.12 -11.08
C SER A 31 15.88 3.65 -11.89
N ALA A 32 16.16 4.44 -12.91
CA ALA A 32 15.15 4.98 -13.83
C ALA A 32 15.65 5.00 -15.27
N GLY A 33 14.74 5.05 -16.22
CA GLY A 33 15.10 5.23 -17.62
C GLY A 33 13.90 5.48 -18.51
N ILE A 34 14.17 6.05 -19.68
CA ILE A 34 13.20 6.34 -20.74
C ILE A 34 13.72 5.84 -22.09
N ALA A 35 12.80 5.48 -22.95
CA ALA A 35 13.05 5.19 -24.37
C ALA A 35 12.08 6.02 -25.21
N ILE A 36 12.59 6.71 -26.22
CA ILE A 36 11.84 7.62 -27.09
C ILE A 36 12.14 7.27 -28.55
N TYR A 37 11.11 7.11 -29.36
CA TYR A 37 11.26 7.01 -30.81
C TYR A 37 11.43 8.41 -31.41
N ASN A 38 12.58 8.65 -32.09
CA ASN A 38 12.98 9.96 -32.62
C ASN A 38 12.63 10.17 -34.11
N GLY A 39 11.87 9.24 -34.72
CA GLY A 39 11.53 9.22 -36.14
C GLY A 39 12.42 8.28 -36.98
N THR A 40 13.54 7.79 -36.43
CA THR A 40 14.48 6.91 -37.12
C THR A 40 14.99 5.76 -36.24
N SER A 41 15.18 6.01 -34.99
CA SER A 41 15.68 5.06 -34.00
C SER A 41 14.97 5.24 -32.66
N ILE A 42 15.17 4.29 -31.76
CA ILE A 42 14.71 4.42 -30.37
C ILE A 42 15.91 4.82 -29.52
N ASP A 43 15.89 6.07 -29.03
CA ASP A 43 16.90 6.60 -28.13
C ASP A 43 16.55 6.23 -26.68
N MET A 44 17.56 5.80 -25.90
CA MET A 44 17.37 5.36 -24.53
C MET A 44 18.37 6.03 -23.59
N VAL A 45 17.88 6.51 -22.45
CA VAL A 45 18.72 6.95 -21.33
C VAL A 45 18.28 6.22 -20.08
N LYS A 46 19.24 5.60 -19.40
CA LYS A 46 19.03 4.81 -18.18
C LYS A 46 20.07 5.20 -17.14
N SER A 47 19.67 5.22 -15.88
CA SER A 47 20.58 5.52 -14.78
C SER A 47 20.23 4.75 -13.52
N LYS A 48 21.25 4.32 -12.80
CA LYS A 48 21.12 3.91 -11.40
C LYS A 48 20.81 5.12 -10.53
N GLY A 49 19.98 4.94 -9.52
CA GLY A 49 19.61 5.98 -8.56
C GLY A 49 18.24 6.58 -8.83
N ARG A 50 17.92 7.66 -8.10
CA ARG A 50 16.63 8.32 -8.16
C ARG A 50 16.40 9.00 -9.51
N LEU A 51 15.13 9.30 -9.81
CA LEU A 51 14.70 9.97 -11.04
C LEU A 51 15.44 11.30 -11.30
N LYS A 52 15.88 11.97 -10.26
CA LYS A 52 16.68 13.20 -10.36
C LYS A 52 17.92 13.00 -11.25
N VAL A 53 18.60 11.85 -11.15
CA VAL A 53 19.79 11.56 -11.99
C VAL A 53 19.40 11.48 -13.47
N LEU A 54 18.28 10.84 -13.78
CA LEU A 54 17.76 10.76 -15.13
C LEU A 54 17.36 12.15 -15.67
N ASN A 55 16.72 12.98 -14.85
CA ASN A 55 16.38 14.36 -15.20
C ASN A 55 17.64 15.18 -15.55
N GLU A 56 18.70 15.07 -14.75
CA GLU A 56 19.97 15.75 -15.01
C GLU A 56 20.61 15.27 -16.32
N LEU A 57 20.62 13.95 -16.60
CA LEU A 57 21.18 13.38 -17.82
C LEU A 57 20.40 13.77 -19.09
N THR A 58 19.12 13.99 -18.97
CA THR A 58 18.23 14.35 -20.08
C THR A 58 17.94 15.84 -20.18
N HIS A 59 18.52 16.66 -19.27
CA HIS A 59 18.17 18.07 -19.10
C HIS A 59 16.65 18.26 -19.06
N ASP A 60 16.00 17.56 -18.10
CA ASP A 60 14.54 17.54 -17.93
C ASP A 60 13.78 17.11 -19.21
N GLY A 61 14.40 16.24 -20.03
CA GLY A 61 13.83 15.71 -21.27
C GLY A 61 14.08 16.57 -22.53
N GLU A 62 14.83 17.65 -22.42
CA GLU A 62 15.10 18.53 -23.55
C GLU A 62 16.05 17.93 -24.58
N THR A 63 16.94 17.02 -24.18
CA THR A 63 17.97 16.44 -25.08
C THR A 63 17.47 15.26 -25.91
N ILE A 64 16.33 14.66 -25.57
CA ILE A 64 15.73 13.52 -26.27
C ILE A 64 14.43 13.96 -26.92
N LYS A 65 14.35 13.85 -28.25
CA LYS A 65 13.20 14.30 -29.03
C LYS A 65 12.41 13.14 -29.61
N GLY A 66 11.10 13.30 -29.63
CA GLY A 66 10.13 12.34 -30.18
C GLY A 66 8.81 12.39 -29.45
N THR A 67 7.77 11.94 -30.09
CA THR A 67 6.37 12.04 -29.60
C THR A 67 5.82 10.70 -29.09
N ILE A 68 6.64 9.63 -29.17
CA ILE A 68 6.30 8.30 -28.66
C ILE A 68 7.39 7.85 -27.70
N GLY A 69 7.02 7.41 -26.52
CA GLY A 69 7.99 6.94 -25.56
C GLY A 69 7.40 6.11 -24.41
N ILE A 70 8.28 5.39 -23.75
CA ILE A 70 8.02 4.63 -22.52
C ILE A 70 9.08 4.95 -21.48
N GLY A 71 8.68 4.98 -20.22
CA GLY A 71 9.57 5.27 -19.11
C GLY A 71 9.26 4.41 -17.90
N HIS A 72 10.27 4.27 -17.03
CA HIS A 72 10.21 3.37 -15.89
C HIS A 72 11.01 3.88 -14.70
N THR A 73 10.48 3.68 -13.50
CA THR A 73 11.23 3.76 -12.23
C THR A 73 11.24 2.38 -11.60
N ARG A 74 12.44 1.88 -11.25
CA ARG A 74 12.63 0.49 -10.86
C ARG A 74 12.76 0.33 -9.35
N TRP A 75 12.11 -0.71 -8.86
CA TRP A 75 12.40 -1.40 -7.61
C TRP A 75 13.03 -2.75 -7.96
N ALA A 76 14.28 -2.96 -7.59
CA ALA A 76 15.03 -4.13 -8.01
C ALA A 76 14.51 -5.43 -7.35
N THR A 77 14.08 -6.38 -8.17
CA THR A 77 13.74 -7.75 -7.79
C THR A 77 14.79 -8.74 -8.30
N HIS A 78 15.16 -8.65 -9.58
CA HIS A 78 16.15 -9.47 -10.24
C HIS A 78 17.28 -8.62 -10.83
N GLY A 79 18.52 -8.91 -10.45
CA GLY A 79 19.69 -8.12 -10.82
C GLY A 79 19.85 -6.85 -9.96
N SER A 80 21.08 -6.59 -9.50
CA SER A 80 21.40 -5.44 -8.66
C SER A 80 21.12 -4.09 -9.35
N PRO A 81 20.82 -3.00 -8.61
CA PRO A 81 20.66 -1.67 -9.20
C PRO A 81 21.90 -1.21 -9.96
N SER A 82 21.77 -1.06 -11.28
CA SER A 82 22.84 -0.60 -12.21
C SER A 82 22.20 0.01 -13.45
N ASP A 83 22.96 0.75 -14.26
CA ASP A 83 22.48 1.31 -15.51
C ASP A 83 22.08 0.20 -16.51
N VAL A 84 22.79 -0.93 -16.50
CA VAL A 84 22.50 -2.08 -17.36
C VAL A 84 21.17 -2.73 -16.99
N ASN A 85 20.93 -2.94 -15.69
CA ASN A 85 19.73 -3.57 -15.16
C ASN A 85 18.53 -2.60 -15.04
N ALA A 86 18.72 -1.30 -15.27
CA ALA A 86 17.63 -0.34 -15.37
C ALA A 86 16.78 -0.59 -16.63
N HIS A 87 15.47 -0.34 -16.53
CA HIS A 87 14.57 -0.33 -17.69
C HIS A 87 14.69 1.00 -18.45
N PRO A 88 14.34 1.01 -19.74
CA PRO A 88 13.81 -0.08 -20.58
C PRO A 88 14.83 -1.15 -20.97
N HIS A 89 14.33 -2.37 -21.28
CA HIS A 89 15.09 -3.45 -21.91
C HIS A 89 14.76 -3.56 -23.40
N PHE A 90 15.63 -4.22 -24.19
CA PHE A 90 15.52 -4.21 -25.64
C PHE A 90 16.08 -5.51 -26.25
N ASN A 91 15.66 -5.81 -27.48
CA ASN A 91 16.25 -6.87 -28.32
C ASN A 91 17.60 -6.44 -28.92
N LYS A 92 18.28 -7.34 -29.62
CA LYS A 92 19.67 -7.17 -30.09
C LYS A 92 19.91 -5.87 -30.87
N ASP A 93 19.00 -5.50 -31.77
CA ASP A 93 19.12 -4.34 -32.67
C ASP A 93 18.35 -3.10 -32.17
N LYS A 94 17.76 -3.18 -30.98
CA LYS A 94 16.95 -2.12 -30.35
C LYS A 94 15.70 -1.75 -31.17
N SER A 95 15.18 -2.69 -31.95
CA SER A 95 13.94 -2.49 -32.70
C SER A 95 12.70 -2.75 -31.86
N ILE A 96 12.83 -3.47 -30.74
CA ILE A 96 11.76 -3.75 -29.77
C ILE A 96 12.24 -3.34 -28.39
N VAL A 97 11.49 -2.47 -27.73
CA VAL A 97 11.84 -1.93 -26.40
C VAL A 97 10.67 -2.11 -25.45
N VAL A 98 10.99 -2.55 -24.22
CA VAL A 98 9.98 -2.93 -23.21
C VAL A 98 10.30 -2.32 -21.84
N VAL A 99 9.27 -1.83 -21.17
CA VAL A 99 9.27 -1.61 -19.72
C VAL A 99 8.33 -2.61 -19.05
N HIS A 100 8.67 -3.06 -17.83
CA HIS A 100 7.96 -4.12 -17.14
C HIS A 100 7.86 -3.87 -15.65
N ASN A 101 6.65 -4.01 -15.12
CA ASN A 101 6.38 -4.18 -13.69
C ASN A 101 5.89 -5.61 -13.46
N GLY A 102 6.48 -6.32 -12.52
CA GLY A 102 6.11 -7.70 -12.23
C GLY A 102 7.33 -8.60 -12.07
N ILE A 103 7.09 -9.91 -12.13
CA ILE A 103 8.11 -10.96 -12.12
C ILE A 103 7.73 -12.04 -13.12
N ILE A 104 8.64 -12.38 -14.02
CA ILE A 104 8.49 -13.53 -14.93
C ILE A 104 9.11 -14.75 -14.26
N GLU A 105 8.30 -15.54 -13.59
CA GLU A 105 8.74 -16.66 -12.73
C GLU A 105 9.53 -17.72 -13.51
N ASN A 106 9.16 -17.99 -14.76
CA ASN A 106 9.83 -18.98 -15.60
C ASN A 106 10.97 -18.41 -16.46
N TYR A 107 11.47 -17.18 -16.16
CA TYR A 107 12.46 -16.47 -16.98
C TYR A 107 13.74 -17.29 -17.22
N LEU A 108 14.24 -18.04 -16.25
CA LEU A 108 15.45 -18.86 -16.43
C LEU A 108 15.27 -19.95 -17.50
N LYS A 109 14.08 -20.55 -17.56
CA LYS A 109 13.74 -21.56 -18.58
C LYS A 109 13.65 -20.92 -19.97
N LEU A 110 13.02 -19.74 -20.03
CA LEU A 110 12.88 -18.99 -21.27
C LEU A 110 14.23 -18.47 -21.77
N ARG A 111 15.07 -17.93 -20.88
CA ARG A 111 16.43 -17.48 -21.17
C ARG A 111 17.28 -18.60 -21.78
N LYS A 112 17.33 -19.77 -21.13
CA LYS A 112 18.07 -20.94 -21.66
C LYS A 112 17.57 -21.39 -23.02
N LYS A 113 16.27 -21.24 -23.31
CA LYS A 113 15.71 -21.53 -24.64
C LYS A 113 16.21 -20.53 -25.68
N LEU A 114 16.15 -19.24 -25.37
CA LEU A 114 16.57 -18.15 -26.26
C LEU A 114 18.08 -18.19 -26.54
N GLU A 115 18.90 -18.46 -25.52
CA GLU A 115 20.36 -18.65 -25.67
C GLU A 115 20.70 -19.77 -26.68
N LYS A 116 19.93 -20.88 -26.71
CA LYS A 116 20.09 -21.94 -27.71
C LYS A 116 19.72 -21.48 -29.12
N HIS A 117 18.96 -20.40 -29.27
CA HIS A 117 18.61 -19.80 -30.56
C HIS A 117 19.53 -18.62 -30.92
N GLY A 118 20.62 -18.42 -30.16
CA GLY A 118 21.63 -17.40 -30.43
C GLY A 118 21.35 -16.01 -29.86
N TYR A 119 20.41 -15.90 -28.92
CA TYR A 119 20.19 -14.64 -28.22
C TYR A 119 21.23 -14.46 -27.11
N GLU A 120 21.79 -13.27 -27.03
CA GLU A 120 22.75 -12.86 -26.02
C GLU A 120 22.07 -11.89 -25.04
N PHE A 121 22.25 -12.12 -23.75
CA PHE A 121 21.67 -11.30 -22.70
C PHE A 121 22.73 -10.39 -22.08
N VAL A 122 22.39 -9.12 -21.91
CA VAL A 122 23.29 -8.11 -21.34
C VAL A 122 22.96 -7.78 -19.88
N SER A 123 21.71 -8.02 -19.45
CA SER A 123 21.26 -7.76 -18.09
C SER A 123 21.07 -9.04 -17.29
N GLU A 124 20.92 -8.86 -15.99
CA GLU A 124 20.59 -9.93 -15.02
C GLU A 124 19.08 -9.97 -14.73
N THR A 125 18.27 -9.16 -15.42
CA THR A 125 16.83 -9.03 -15.15
C THR A 125 16.04 -10.16 -15.81
N ASP A 126 14.89 -10.46 -15.24
CA ASP A 126 13.87 -11.31 -15.86
C ASP A 126 13.21 -10.62 -17.07
N THR A 127 13.18 -9.31 -17.10
CA THR A 127 12.52 -8.50 -18.13
C THR A 127 13.15 -8.60 -19.51
N GLU A 128 14.47 -8.72 -19.61
CA GLU A 128 15.15 -8.81 -20.92
C GLU A 128 14.67 -10.01 -21.73
N VAL A 129 14.21 -11.07 -21.06
CA VAL A 129 13.60 -12.24 -21.70
C VAL A 129 12.38 -11.84 -22.53
N ILE A 130 11.59 -10.83 -22.09
CA ILE A 130 10.39 -10.38 -22.80
C ILE A 130 10.78 -9.75 -24.14
N ALA A 131 11.77 -8.85 -24.15
CA ALA A 131 12.22 -8.21 -25.39
C ALA A 131 12.71 -9.22 -26.43
N HIS A 132 13.48 -10.23 -25.98
CA HIS A 132 13.96 -11.30 -26.85
C HIS A 132 12.85 -12.29 -27.27
N LEU A 133 11.85 -12.55 -26.43
CA LEU A 133 10.70 -13.38 -26.83
C LEU A 133 9.84 -12.67 -27.87
N LEU A 134 9.62 -11.36 -27.71
CA LEU A 134 8.91 -10.56 -28.69
C LEU A 134 9.64 -10.62 -30.05
N ASP A 135 10.95 -10.42 -30.07
CA ASP A 135 11.76 -10.54 -31.27
C ASP A 135 11.67 -11.95 -31.93
N TYR A 136 11.75 -12.99 -31.08
CA TYR A 136 11.67 -14.38 -31.56
C TYR A 136 10.33 -14.72 -32.22
N TYR A 137 9.21 -14.13 -31.74
CA TYR A 137 7.87 -14.39 -32.28
C TYR A 137 7.38 -13.31 -33.26
N TYR A 138 8.11 -12.20 -33.41
CA TYR A 138 7.73 -11.14 -34.31
C TYR A 138 7.97 -11.51 -35.76
N HIS A 139 6.94 -11.44 -36.59
CA HIS A 139 6.94 -11.69 -38.01
C HIS A 139 6.12 -10.62 -38.76
N GLY A 140 6.29 -9.34 -38.38
CA GLY A 140 5.59 -8.22 -38.99
C GLY A 140 4.23 -7.87 -38.34
N ASN A 141 3.78 -8.63 -37.34
CA ASN A 141 2.55 -8.33 -36.59
C ASN A 141 2.83 -8.29 -35.08
N PRO A 142 2.83 -7.07 -34.44
CA PRO A 142 3.07 -6.92 -33.04
C PRO A 142 2.04 -7.64 -32.15
N LEU A 143 0.74 -7.55 -32.47
CA LEU A 143 -0.32 -8.15 -31.68
C LEU A 143 -0.12 -9.66 -31.54
N GLN A 144 0.14 -10.35 -32.66
CA GLN A 144 0.45 -11.79 -32.65
C GLN A 144 1.72 -12.14 -31.87
N ALA A 145 2.75 -11.30 -31.93
CA ALA A 145 3.98 -11.51 -31.18
C ALA A 145 3.69 -11.40 -29.67
N ILE A 146 2.97 -10.37 -29.28
CA ILE A 146 2.56 -10.12 -27.87
C ILE A 146 1.74 -11.30 -27.34
N THR A 147 0.71 -11.73 -28.05
CA THR A 147 -0.15 -12.86 -27.65
C THR A 147 0.64 -14.14 -27.44
N LYS A 148 1.56 -14.46 -28.38
CA LYS A 148 2.43 -15.64 -28.25
C LYS A 148 3.34 -15.55 -27.03
N VAL A 149 3.85 -14.36 -26.71
CA VAL A 149 4.70 -14.11 -25.55
C VAL A 149 3.89 -14.27 -24.27
N MET A 150 2.68 -13.72 -24.20
CA MET A 150 1.78 -13.87 -23.06
C MET A 150 1.51 -15.34 -22.71
N HIS A 151 1.27 -16.18 -23.71
CA HIS A 151 1.09 -17.64 -23.51
C HIS A 151 2.34 -18.38 -23.03
N ARG A 152 3.52 -17.77 -23.05
CA ARG A 152 4.80 -18.39 -22.66
C ARG A 152 5.29 -17.92 -21.31
N MET A 153 4.89 -16.73 -20.90
CA MET A 153 5.27 -16.16 -19.61
C MET A 153 4.41 -16.71 -18.49
N GLU A 154 5.04 -17.06 -17.39
CA GLU A 154 4.41 -17.40 -16.11
C GLU A 154 4.73 -16.29 -15.11
N GLY A 155 3.78 -15.93 -14.26
CA GLY A 155 3.92 -14.85 -13.28
C GLY A 155 3.12 -13.59 -13.63
N SER A 156 3.45 -12.47 -12.96
CA SER A 156 2.75 -11.19 -13.08
C SER A 156 3.50 -10.21 -13.99
N TYR A 157 2.76 -9.44 -14.79
CA TYR A 157 3.37 -8.41 -15.64
C TYR A 157 2.42 -7.27 -15.99
N ALA A 158 2.96 -6.06 -16.03
CA ALA A 158 2.41 -4.91 -16.75
C ALA A 158 3.52 -4.40 -17.70
N LEU A 159 3.21 -4.28 -18.98
CA LEU A 159 4.19 -3.95 -20.02
C LEU A 159 3.81 -2.68 -20.76
N GLY A 160 4.81 -1.86 -21.09
CA GLY A 160 4.77 -0.88 -22.17
C GLY A 160 5.76 -1.30 -23.25
N ILE A 161 5.35 -1.34 -24.53
CA ILE A 161 6.14 -1.92 -25.61
C ILE A 161 6.13 -0.98 -26.82
N ILE A 162 7.31 -0.73 -27.41
CA ILE A 162 7.49 -0.01 -28.66
C ILE A 162 8.14 -0.96 -29.67
N PHE A 163 7.54 -1.04 -30.86
CA PHE A 163 8.12 -1.68 -32.04
C PHE A 163 8.56 -0.58 -33.03
N LYS A 164 9.84 -0.53 -33.37
CA LYS A 164 10.38 0.50 -34.28
C LYS A 164 9.70 0.50 -35.65
N GLU A 165 9.34 -0.69 -36.17
CA GLU A 165 8.68 -0.85 -37.48
C GLU A 165 7.20 -0.41 -37.45
N HIS A 166 6.62 -0.28 -36.26
CA HIS A 166 5.25 0.23 -35.99
C HIS A 166 5.34 1.54 -35.20
N SER A 167 5.97 2.52 -35.81
CA SER A 167 6.35 3.79 -35.20
C SER A 167 5.16 4.73 -34.89
N GLU A 168 3.95 4.35 -35.23
CA GLU A 168 2.71 5.06 -34.93
C GLU A 168 1.88 4.33 -33.86
N GLU A 169 2.46 3.31 -33.22
CA GLU A 169 1.77 2.46 -32.27
C GLU A 169 2.57 2.30 -30.96
N LEU A 170 1.84 2.33 -29.85
CA LEU A 170 2.34 2.01 -28.51
C LEU A 170 1.45 0.91 -27.92
N TYR A 171 2.05 -0.12 -27.34
CA TYR A 171 1.31 -1.24 -26.76
C TYR A 171 1.41 -1.27 -25.25
N ALA A 172 0.27 -1.62 -24.60
CA ALA A 172 0.20 -1.92 -23.19
C ALA A 172 -0.40 -3.32 -22.96
N VAL A 173 0.13 -4.05 -22.01
CA VAL A 173 -0.31 -5.42 -21.69
C VAL A 173 -0.33 -5.62 -20.18
N ARG A 174 -1.31 -6.36 -19.67
CA ARG A 174 -1.42 -6.60 -18.23
C ARG A 174 -1.74 -8.04 -17.86
N LYS A 175 -1.10 -8.51 -16.78
CA LYS A 175 -1.52 -9.66 -15.97
C LYS A 175 -1.07 -9.42 -14.52
N ASP A 176 -2.04 -9.34 -13.59
CA ASP A 176 -1.88 -9.17 -12.14
C ASP A 176 -1.18 -7.88 -11.65
N SER A 177 -0.28 -7.28 -12.42
CA SER A 177 0.32 -5.97 -12.10
C SER A 177 -0.55 -4.82 -12.62
N PRO A 178 -0.79 -3.73 -11.85
CA PRO A 178 -1.72 -2.67 -12.26
C PRO A 178 -1.21 -1.88 -13.47
N LEU A 179 -2.13 -1.57 -14.39
CA LEU A 179 -1.89 -0.73 -15.55
C LEU A 179 -3.20 -0.06 -15.99
N ILE A 180 -3.11 1.21 -16.32
CA ILE A 180 -4.21 2.03 -16.83
C ILE A 180 -3.78 2.74 -18.11
N VAL A 181 -4.77 3.10 -18.93
CA VAL A 181 -4.60 3.99 -20.07
C VAL A 181 -5.60 5.14 -19.99
N GLY A 182 -5.29 6.24 -20.62
CA GLY A 182 -6.19 7.39 -20.69
C GLY A 182 -6.00 8.19 -21.95
N GLU A 183 -7.09 8.74 -22.48
CA GLU A 183 -7.07 9.73 -23.54
C GLU A 183 -6.74 11.10 -22.96
N THR A 184 -5.85 11.82 -23.62
CA THR A 184 -5.45 13.18 -23.27
C THR A 184 -5.83 14.12 -24.41
N LYS A 185 -5.72 15.43 -24.18
CA LYS A 185 -5.97 16.42 -25.22
C LYS A 185 -5.04 16.26 -26.46
N ASP A 186 -3.84 15.74 -26.24
CA ASP A 186 -2.75 15.76 -27.23
C ASP A 186 -2.24 14.33 -27.55
N GLY A 187 -3.03 13.29 -27.28
CA GLY A 187 -2.67 11.88 -27.52
C GLY A 187 -3.14 10.94 -26.43
N ASN A 188 -2.46 9.80 -26.27
CA ASN A 188 -2.80 8.75 -25.32
C ASN A 188 -1.65 8.47 -24.34
N ILE A 189 -2.00 8.10 -23.11
CA ILE A 189 -1.05 7.87 -22.02
C ILE A 189 -1.28 6.51 -21.36
N ILE A 190 -0.18 5.84 -20.97
CA ILE A 190 -0.16 4.64 -20.13
C ILE A 190 0.40 5.03 -18.77
N ALA A 191 -0.12 4.48 -17.69
CA ALA A 191 0.53 4.54 -16.40
C ALA A 191 0.24 3.31 -15.53
N SER A 192 1.14 3.00 -14.62
CA SER A 192 0.91 1.95 -13.62
C SER A 192 0.12 2.42 -12.41
N ASP A 193 -0.17 3.73 -12.29
CA ASP A 193 -1.02 4.29 -11.24
C ASP A 193 -1.60 5.65 -11.65
N VAL A 194 -2.79 5.93 -11.13
CA VAL A 194 -3.60 7.13 -11.41
C VAL A 194 -2.85 8.47 -11.17
N PRO A 195 -2.06 8.66 -10.09
CA PRO A 195 -1.37 9.93 -9.85
C PRO A 195 -0.49 10.42 -11.01
N ALA A 196 0.02 9.50 -11.84
CA ALA A 196 0.88 9.84 -12.97
C ALA A 196 0.14 10.53 -14.12
N VAL A 197 -1.17 10.31 -14.24
CA VAL A 197 -1.98 10.79 -15.37
C VAL A 197 -2.90 11.96 -15.03
N LEU A 198 -3.18 12.23 -13.75
CA LEU A 198 -4.18 13.21 -13.31
C LEU A 198 -3.99 14.64 -13.84
N LYS A 199 -2.76 15.01 -14.20
CA LYS A 199 -2.45 16.29 -14.82
C LYS A 199 -2.92 16.37 -16.28
N TYR A 200 -3.01 15.22 -16.94
CA TYR A 200 -3.27 15.07 -18.38
C TYR A 200 -4.70 14.63 -18.66
N THR A 201 -5.25 13.74 -17.85
CA THR A 201 -6.63 13.26 -17.95
C THR A 201 -7.15 12.77 -16.59
N ARG A 202 -8.46 12.88 -16.41
CA ARG A 202 -9.19 12.29 -15.26
C ARG A 202 -10.00 11.06 -15.65
N ASP A 203 -10.14 10.82 -16.95
CA ASP A 203 -10.89 9.69 -17.47
C ASP A 203 -9.89 8.59 -17.86
N VAL A 204 -9.91 7.49 -17.09
CA VAL A 204 -8.96 6.39 -17.25
C VAL A 204 -9.69 5.08 -17.50
N ILE A 205 -9.06 4.20 -18.26
CA ILE A 205 -9.53 2.85 -18.51
C ILE A 205 -8.58 1.89 -17.79
N PHE A 206 -9.12 1.07 -16.90
CA PHE A 206 -8.38 0.01 -16.23
C PHE A 206 -8.22 -1.18 -17.17
N ILE A 207 -6.99 -1.58 -17.44
CA ILE A 207 -6.69 -2.78 -18.22
C ILE A 207 -6.93 -3.99 -17.32
N GLU A 208 -7.68 -4.99 -17.77
CA GLU A 208 -7.92 -6.23 -17.05
C GLU A 208 -6.81 -7.27 -17.33
N ASN A 209 -6.84 -8.38 -16.61
CA ASN A 209 -5.87 -9.46 -16.83
C ASN A 209 -5.98 -10.05 -18.22
N GLU A 210 -4.82 -10.27 -18.84
CA GLU A 210 -4.68 -10.87 -20.16
C GLU A 210 -5.29 -10.01 -21.29
N GLU A 211 -5.38 -8.70 -21.06
CA GLU A 211 -5.75 -7.73 -22.10
C GLU A 211 -4.52 -7.03 -22.68
N ILE A 212 -4.66 -6.68 -23.95
CA ILE A 212 -3.69 -5.93 -24.76
C ILE A 212 -4.35 -4.65 -25.22
N VAL A 213 -3.66 -3.52 -25.10
CA VAL A 213 -4.09 -2.25 -25.67
C VAL A 213 -3.11 -1.83 -26.76
N ARG A 214 -3.63 -1.54 -27.96
CA ARG A 214 -2.91 -0.87 -29.03
C ARG A 214 -3.35 0.58 -29.07
N MET A 215 -2.41 1.49 -28.95
CA MET A 215 -2.67 2.93 -28.96
C MET A 215 -1.95 3.58 -30.14
N THR A 216 -2.66 4.48 -30.80
CA THR A 216 -2.11 5.47 -31.74
C THR A 216 -2.23 6.87 -31.11
N GLU A 217 -1.88 7.91 -31.83
CA GLU A 217 -2.12 9.29 -31.43
C GLU A 217 -3.61 9.55 -31.16
N ASP A 218 -4.50 9.01 -32.01
CA ASP A 218 -5.93 9.34 -32.05
C ASP A 218 -6.85 8.21 -31.56
N SER A 219 -6.33 7.03 -31.21
CA SER A 219 -7.17 5.88 -30.89
C SER A 219 -6.57 4.93 -29.86
N MET A 220 -7.45 4.20 -29.17
CA MET A 220 -7.13 3.06 -28.30
C MET A 220 -8.03 1.88 -28.67
N GLU A 221 -7.42 0.75 -28.95
CA GLU A 221 -8.09 -0.50 -29.23
C GLU A 221 -7.68 -1.57 -28.22
N PHE A 222 -8.65 -2.30 -27.71
CA PHE A 222 -8.46 -3.31 -26.67
C PHE A 222 -8.70 -4.70 -27.24
N PHE A 223 -7.88 -5.64 -26.86
CA PHE A 223 -7.94 -7.03 -27.29
C PHE A 223 -7.75 -7.97 -26.11
N ASN A 224 -8.39 -9.13 -26.17
CA ASN A 224 -8.08 -10.24 -25.29
C ASN A 224 -6.87 -11.05 -25.82
N VAL A 225 -6.48 -12.08 -25.08
CA VAL A 225 -5.37 -12.99 -25.46
C VAL A 225 -5.64 -13.80 -26.74
N ASP A 226 -6.88 -13.90 -27.19
CA ASP A 226 -7.29 -14.55 -28.43
C ASP A 226 -7.40 -13.56 -29.62
N GLU A 227 -6.91 -12.34 -29.45
CA GLU A 227 -6.92 -11.23 -30.42
C GLU A 227 -8.33 -10.73 -30.76
N GLU A 228 -9.34 -11.02 -29.93
CA GLU A 228 -10.70 -10.51 -30.11
C GLU A 228 -10.79 -9.09 -29.54
N ALA A 229 -11.45 -8.20 -30.28
CA ALA A 229 -11.65 -6.81 -29.86
C ALA A 229 -12.61 -6.72 -28.65
N LEU A 230 -12.27 -5.84 -27.71
CA LEU A 230 -13.04 -5.58 -26.50
C LEU A 230 -13.53 -4.13 -26.48
N GLU A 231 -14.73 -3.90 -25.96
CA GLU A 231 -15.22 -2.56 -25.65
C GLU A 231 -14.95 -2.24 -24.19
N LYS A 232 -14.47 -1.04 -23.90
CA LYS A 232 -14.13 -0.56 -22.56
C LYS A 232 -14.74 0.80 -22.30
N GLU A 233 -15.10 1.05 -21.04
CA GLU A 233 -15.60 2.34 -20.59
C GLU A 233 -14.56 3.02 -19.70
N ALA A 234 -14.44 4.33 -19.84
CA ALA A 234 -13.58 5.15 -19.00
C ALA A 234 -14.22 5.39 -17.63
N VAL A 235 -13.43 5.40 -16.60
CA VAL A 235 -13.82 5.73 -15.22
C VAL A 235 -13.28 7.11 -14.89
N HIS A 236 -14.17 8.02 -14.46
CA HIS A 236 -13.77 9.35 -14.01
C HIS A 236 -13.17 9.33 -12.60
N ILE A 237 -12.04 10.01 -12.43
CA ILE A 237 -11.31 10.08 -11.16
C ILE A 237 -11.47 11.46 -10.54
N ASP A 238 -12.21 11.55 -9.44
CA ASP A 238 -12.51 12.81 -8.73
C ASP A 238 -11.41 13.27 -7.75
N TRP A 239 -10.22 12.69 -7.79
CA TRP A 239 -9.16 13.06 -6.85
C TRP A 239 -8.68 14.49 -7.03
N ASP A 240 -8.47 15.18 -5.90
CA ASP A 240 -7.81 16.48 -5.91
C ASP A 240 -6.32 16.32 -6.25
N VAL A 241 -5.88 16.92 -7.36
CA VAL A 241 -4.47 16.91 -7.79
C VAL A 241 -3.55 17.49 -6.72
N ASN A 242 -4.01 18.52 -5.98
CA ASN A 242 -3.23 19.14 -4.91
C ASN A 242 -3.10 18.25 -3.67
N ALA A 243 -3.97 17.25 -3.51
CA ALA A 243 -3.86 16.31 -2.40
C ALA A 243 -2.56 15.48 -2.46
N ALA A 244 -1.99 15.29 -3.64
CA ALA A 244 -0.71 14.62 -3.86
C ALA A 244 0.52 15.55 -3.71
N GLU A 245 0.36 16.77 -3.19
CA GLU A 245 1.44 17.72 -2.90
C GLU A 245 1.71 17.83 -1.40
N LYS A 246 2.91 18.25 -1.01
CA LYS A 246 3.29 18.39 0.42
C LYS A 246 2.54 19.49 1.17
N GLY A 247 1.95 20.46 0.49
CA GLY A 247 1.11 21.49 1.11
C GLY A 247 1.82 22.31 2.20
N GLY A 248 3.12 22.56 2.07
CA GLY A 248 3.93 23.32 3.05
C GLY A 248 4.55 22.46 4.17
N PHE A 249 4.26 21.15 4.23
CA PHE A 249 4.93 20.24 5.15
C PHE A 249 6.32 19.83 4.64
N GLU A 250 7.22 19.54 5.55
CA GLU A 250 8.56 19.08 5.21
C GLU A 250 8.53 17.70 4.52
N HIS A 251 7.66 16.80 5.00
CA HIS A 251 7.51 15.43 4.53
C HIS A 251 6.04 15.08 4.27
N PHE A 252 5.78 14.19 3.31
CA PHE A 252 4.45 13.61 3.08
C PHE A 252 3.93 12.90 4.33
N MET A 253 4.75 12.09 4.99
CA MET A 253 4.35 11.38 6.19
C MET A 253 3.81 12.33 7.27
N LEU A 254 4.47 13.47 7.49
CA LEU A 254 3.98 14.46 8.46
C LEU A 254 2.65 15.06 8.02
N LYS A 255 2.51 15.45 6.75
CA LYS A 255 1.25 15.92 6.18
C LYS A 255 0.13 14.90 6.39
N GLU A 256 0.38 13.64 6.05
CA GLU A 256 -0.60 12.55 6.15
C GLU A 256 -0.99 12.25 7.60
N MET A 257 -0.08 12.41 8.56
CA MET A 257 -0.45 12.39 9.98
C MET A 257 -1.43 13.52 10.33
N TYR A 258 -1.22 14.75 9.82
CA TYR A 258 -2.13 15.88 10.03
C TYR A 258 -3.44 15.78 9.23
N GLU A 259 -3.51 14.93 8.23
CA GLU A 259 -4.74 14.61 7.49
C GLU A 259 -5.60 13.54 8.18
N GLN A 260 -5.12 12.88 9.23
CA GLN A 260 -5.88 11.84 9.93
C GLN A 260 -7.25 12.31 10.45
N PRO A 261 -7.42 13.51 11.04
CA PRO A 261 -8.74 14.00 11.46
C PRO A 261 -9.75 14.03 10.31
N LYS A 262 -9.31 14.50 9.13
CA LYS A 262 -10.13 14.52 7.93
C LYS A 262 -10.43 13.09 7.41
N ALA A 263 -9.42 12.23 7.31
CA ALA A 263 -9.58 10.86 6.84
C ALA A 263 -10.54 10.05 7.74
N ILE A 264 -10.47 10.23 9.05
CA ILE A 264 -11.40 9.66 10.03
C ILE A 264 -12.82 10.14 9.74
N THR A 265 -13.00 11.46 9.57
CA THR A 265 -14.32 12.07 9.27
C THR A 265 -14.89 11.56 7.95
N ASP A 266 -14.10 11.59 6.88
CA ASP A 266 -14.54 11.16 5.55
C ASP A 266 -14.90 9.66 5.52
N THR A 267 -14.29 8.85 6.38
CA THR A 267 -14.63 7.42 6.51
C THR A 267 -15.97 7.21 7.20
N PHE A 268 -16.29 7.93 8.27
CA PHE A 268 -17.53 7.66 9.01
C PHE A 268 -18.72 8.53 8.57
N ALA A 269 -18.51 9.79 8.16
CA ALA A 269 -19.59 10.74 7.95
C ALA A 269 -20.66 10.28 6.94
N PRO A 270 -20.32 9.70 5.78
CA PRO A 270 -21.34 9.23 4.83
C PRO A 270 -22.15 8.04 5.35
N ARG A 271 -21.67 7.35 6.39
CA ARG A 271 -22.23 6.12 6.96
C ARG A 271 -22.99 6.30 8.27
N ILE A 272 -23.11 7.53 8.75
CA ILE A 272 -23.92 7.86 9.92
C ILE A 272 -25.08 8.75 9.46
N ARG A 273 -26.31 8.21 9.47
CA ARG A 273 -27.53 8.91 9.06
C ARG A 273 -28.59 8.76 10.13
N ASP A 274 -29.15 9.87 10.61
CA ASP A 274 -30.22 9.90 11.63
C ASP A 274 -29.87 9.07 12.89
N GLY A 275 -28.61 9.16 13.33
CA GLY A 275 -28.12 8.40 14.48
C GLY A 275 -27.99 6.90 14.26
N LYS A 276 -28.02 6.41 13.04
CA LYS A 276 -27.86 5.00 12.68
C LYS A 276 -26.63 4.79 11.80
N ILE A 277 -26.05 3.61 11.89
CA ILE A 277 -24.97 3.21 10.97
C ILE A 277 -25.61 2.56 9.74
N VAL A 278 -25.43 3.21 8.59
CA VAL A 278 -25.91 2.77 7.27
C VAL A 278 -24.70 2.57 6.37
N ILE A 279 -24.43 1.32 6.02
CA ILE A 279 -23.32 0.92 5.13
C ILE A 279 -23.93 0.23 3.92
N GLU A 280 -24.36 1.01 2.93
CA GLU A 280 -25.04 0.51 1.73
C GLU A 280 -24.13 -0.39 0.91
N GLU A 281 -22.86 -0.02 0.82
CA GLU A 281 -21.82 -0.75 0.11
C GLU A 281 -21.49 -2.14 0.70
N LEU A 282 -21.98 -2.44 1.91
CA LEU A 282 -21.86 -3.78 2.50
C LEU A 282 -22.66 -4.83 1.71
N GLY A 283 -23.75 -4.41 1.06
CA GLY A 283 -24.57 -5.29 0.20
C GLY A 283 -25.12 -6.52 0.92
N MET A 284 -25.33 -6.43 2.24
CA MET A 284 -25.85 -7.53 3.08
C MET A 284 -27.11 -7.10 3.82
N THR A 285 -28.08 -7.99 3.85
CA THR A 285 -29.28 -7.82 4.68
C THR A 285 -28.97 -8.06 6.16
N ASP A 286 -29.87 -7.60 7.04
CA ASP A 286 -29.73 -7.86 8.50
C ASP A 286 -29.79 -9.36 8.82
N GLU A 287 -30.52 -10.16 8.04
CA GLU A 287 -30.58 -11.62 8.16
C GLU A 287 -29.26 -12.27 7.79
N GLU A 288 -28.60 -11.82 6.72
CA GLU A 288 -27.27 -12.29 6.32
C GLU A 288 -26.24 -11.94 7.39
N ILE A 289 -26.30 -10.72 7.95
CA ILE A 289 -25.39 -10.31 9.06
C ILE A 289 -25.61 -11.21 10.29
N LYS A 290 -26.86 -11.53 10.66
CA LYS A 290 -27.17 -12.44 11.75
C LYS A 290 -26.66 -13.86 11.51
N ALA A 291 -26.64 -14.29 10.26
CA ALA A 291 -26.19 -15.62 9.86
C ALA A 291 -24.66 -15.81 9.89
N ILE A 292 -23.87 -14.71 9.99
CA ILE A 292 -22.41 -14.79 10.09
C ILE A 292 -22.02 -15.52 11.37
N LYS A 293 -21.30 -16.61 11.23
CA LYS A 293 -20.80 -17.43 12.35
C LYS A 293 -19.37 -17.09 12.74
N LYS A 294 -18.56 -16.64 11.78
CA LYS A 294 -17.14 -16.34 11.93
C LYS A 294 -16.73 -15.21 10.98
N ILE A 295 -15.81 -14.39 11.40
CA ILE A 295 -15.11 -13.43 10.52
C ILE A 295 -13.66 -13.87 10.41
N MET A 296 -13.15 -13.92 9.18
CA MET A 296 -11.74 -14.11 8.86
C MET A 296 -11.20 -12.82 8.27
N ILE A 297 -10.26 -12.17 8.94
CA ILE A 297 -9.61 -10.95 8.44
C ILE A 297 -8.24 -11.31 7.89
N VAL A 298 -7.98 -10.95 6.64
CA VAL A 298 -6.73 -11.31 5.96
C VAL A 298 -6.09 -10.07 5.35
N ALA A 299 -4.83 -9.78 5.70
CA ALA A 299 -4.13 -8.59 5.26
C ALA A 299 -2.61 -8.72 5.44
N CYS A 300 -1.86 -7.68 5.02
CA CYS A 300 -0.41 -7.55 5.20
C CYS A 300 -0.06 -6.29 5.98
N GLY A 301 1.07 -6.31 6.73
CA GLY A 301 1.66 -5.14 7.37
C GLY A 301 0.71 -4.37 8.30
N SER A 302 0.63 -3.06 8.17
CA SER A 302 -0.26 -2.22 8.99
C SER A 302 -1.74 -2.58 8.84
N ALA A 303 -2.18 -3.01 7.66
CA ALA A 303 -3.55 -3.48 7.45
C ALA A 303 -3.84 -4.78 8.24
N TYR A 304 -2.85 -5.68 8.38
CA TYR A 304 -2.97 -6.83 9.28
C TYR A 304 -3.13 -6.37 10.74
N HIS A 305 -2.39 -5.36 11.19
CA HIS A 305 -2.51 -4.82 12.55
C HIS A 305 -3.89 -4.17 12.81
N THR A 306 -4.54 -3.57 11.79
CA THR A 306 -5.94 -3.13 11.94
C THR A 306 -6.87 -4.31 12.17
N GLY A 307 -6.62 -5.43 11.49
CA GLY A 307 -7.34 -6.69 11.70
C GLY A 307 -7.17 -7.21 13.13
N VAL A 308 -5.94 -7.24 13.65
CA VAL A 308 -5.65 -7.67 15.02
C VAL A 308 -6.36 -6.80 16.06
N THR A 309 -6.38 -5.48 15.87
CA THR A 309 -7.17 -4.55 16.71
C THR A 309 -8.65 -4.88 16.64
N SER A 310 -9.16 -5.06 15.42
CA SER A 310 -10.59 -5.24 15.15
C SER A 310 -11.15 -6.56 15.65
N LYS A 311 -10.30 -7.59 15.79
CA LYS A 311 -10.69 -8.84 16.47
C LYS A 311 -11.32 -8.55 17.84
N TYR A 312 -10.66 -7.73 18.67
CA TYR A 312 -11.19 -7.38 20.00
C TYR A 312 -12.49 -6.60 19.90
N VAL A 313 -12.63 -5.75 18.89
CA VAL A 313 -13.82 -4.91 18.68
C VAL A 313 -15.02 -5.76 18.25
N PHE A 314 -14.86 -6.61 17.22
CA PHE A 314 -15.95 -7.49 16.76
C PHE A 314 -16.36 -8.52 17.80
N GLU A 315 -15.39 -9.17 18.45
CA GLU A 315 -15.69 -10.13 19.53
C GLU A 315 -16.36 -9.46 20.73
N GLY A 316 -15.99 -8.21 21.03
CA GLY A 316 -16.58 -7.43 22.10
C GLY A 316 -17.99 -6.92 21.80
N LEU A 317 -18.22 -6.37 20.62
CA LEU A 317 -19.47 -5.73 20.22
C LEU A 317 -20.45 -6.70 19.54
N ALA A 318 -20.01 -7.41 18.50
CA ALA A 318 -20.87 -8.25 17.69
C ALA A 318 -20.98 -9.70 18.20
N ARG A 319 -20.09 -10.09 19.13
CA ARG A 319 -20.01 -11.46 19.68
C ARG A 319 -19.86 -12.52 18.57
N ILE A 320 -19.07 -12.19 17.54
CA ILE A 320 -18.71 -13.08 16.44
C ILE A 320 -17.24 -13.45 16.62
N PRO A 321 -16.86 -14.74 16.60
CA PRO A 321 -15.46 -15.17 16.63
C PRO A 321 -14.69 -14.59 15.44
N VAL A 322 -13.51 -14.02 15.69
CA VAL A 322 -12.65 -13.43 14.65
C VAL A 322 -11.29 -14.12 14.64
N GLU A 323 -10.89 -14.56 13.47
CA GLU A 323 -9.53 -14.99 13.19
C GLU A 323 -8.85 -13.96 12.29
N VAL A 324 -7.57 -13.69 12.54
CA VAL A 324 -6.79 -12.74 11.75
C VAL A 324 -5.56 -13.45 11.24
N ASP A 325 -5.30 -13.36 9.94
CA ASP A 325 -4.19 -14.05 9.31
C ASP A 325 -3.37 -13.11 8.40
N VAL A 326 -2.09 -13.41 8.26
CA VAL A 326 -1.20 -12.74 7.31
C VAL A 326 -1.47 -13.31 5.91
N ALA A 327 -1.72 -12.45 4.95
CA ALA A 327 -2.18 -12.88 3.63
C ALA A 327 -1.18 -13.80 2.89
N SER A 328 0.14 -13.57 3.05
CA SER A 328 1.18 -14.44 2.49
C SER A 328 1.12 -15.87 3.00
N GLU A 329 0.73 -16.06 4.27
CA GLU A 329 0.59 -17.41 4.86
C GLU A 329 -0.78 -18.01 4.56
N PHE A 330 -1.84 -17.18 4.62
CA PHE A 330 -3.20 -17.64 4.36
C PHE A 330 -3.35 -18.33 3.02
N ARG A 331 -2.77 -17.78 1.96
CA ARG A 331 -2.88 -18.32 0.59
C ARG A 331 -2.29 -19.72 0.42
N TYR A 332 -1.32 -20.12 1.27
CA TYR A 332 -0.59 -21.39 1.13
C TYR A 332 -0.93 -22.44 2.19
N ARG A 333 -1.53 -22.05 3.32
CA ARG A 333 -1.81 -22.95 4.42
C ARG A 333 -3.06 -23.83 4.25
N ASP A 334 -3.71 -23.80 3.08
CA ASP A 334 -4.98 -24.53 2.83
C ASP A 334 -6.07 -24.15 3.85
N PRO A 335 -6.54 -22.87 3.87
CA PRO A 335 -7.39 -22.36 4.93
C PRO A 335 -8.74 -23.07 5.00
N ILE A 336 -9.21 -23.33 6.21
CA ILE A 336 -10.53 -23.91 6.47
C ILE A 336 -11.54 -22.74 6.57
N LEU A 337 -12.43 -22.64 5.59
CA LEU A 337 -13.52 -21.67 5.55
C LEU A 337 -14.86 -22.42 5.63
N GLU A 338 -15.49 -22.33 6.79
CA GLU A 338 -16.79 -22.97 7.04
C GLU A 338 -17.93 -22.11 6.50
N GLU A 339 -19.09 -22.72 6.25
CA GLU A 339 -20.30 -22.01 5.87
C GLU A 339 -20.70 -20.98 6.93
N GLY A 340 -20.99 -19.75 6.50
CA GLY A 340 -21.25 -18.60 7.37
C GLY A 340 -19.99 -17.85 7.79
N THR A 341 -18.83 -18.14 7.18
CA THR A 341 -17.62 -17.31 7.33
C THR A 341 -17.67 -16.12 6.38
N LEU A 342 -17.55 -14.90 6.92
CA LEU A 342 -17.27 -13.69 6.16
C LEU A 342 -15.76 -13.46 6.12
N VAL A 343 -15.17 -13.41 4.94
CA VAL A 343 -13.77 -13.02 4.79
C VAL A 343 -13.68 -11.52 4.54
N VAL A 344 -12.85 -10.82 5.33
CA VAL A 344 -12.59 -9.40 5.18
C VAL A 344 -11.13 -9.23 4.75
N VAL A 345 -10.90 -8.73 3.55
CA VAL A 345 -9.55 -8.41 3.07
C VAL A 345 -9.31 -6.92 3.17
N ILE A 346 -8.13 -6.53 3.66
CA ILE A 346 -7.81 -5.11 3.92
C ILE A 346 -6.53 -4.75 3.16
N SER A 347 -6.59 -3.68 2.36
CA SER A 347 -5.44 -3.14 1.64
C SER A 347 -5.63 -1.66 1.35
N GLN A 348 -4.66 -0.81 1.69
CA GLN A 348 -4.73 0.60 1.35
C GLN A 348 -4.81 0.80 -0.18
N SER A 349 -3.89 0.19 -0.92
CA SER A 349 -3.81 0.32 -2.39
C SER A 349 -4.85 -0.54 -3.13
N GLY A 350 -5.35 -1.62 -2.49
CA GLY A 350 -6.15 -2.63 -3.16
C GLY A 350 -5.40 -3.45 -4.21
N GLU A 351 -4.06 -3.35 -4.24
CA GLU A 351 -3.18 -4.01 -5.22
C GLU A 351 -2.14 -4.92 -4.54
N THR A 352 -2.24 -5.18 -3.25
CA THR A 352 -1.30 -6.06 -2.53
C THR A 352 -1.45 -7.49 -3.03
N ALA A 353 -0.40 -8.05 -3.64
CA ALA A 353 -0.44 -9.35 -4.32
C ALA A 353 -0.96 -10.48 -3.42
N ASP A 354 -0.40 -10.61 -2.23
CA ASP A 354 -0.82 -11.64 -1.29
C ASP A 354 -2.27 -11.48 -0.83
N THR A 355 -2.70 -10.24 -0.58
CA THR A 355 -4.08 -9.96 -0.16
C THR A 355 -5.08 -10.25 -1.29
N LEU A 356 -4.71 -9.94 -2.53
CA LEU A 356 -5.50 -10.28 -3.72
C LEU A 356 -5.57 -11.79 -3.93
N ALA A 357 -4.46 -12.50 -3.76
CA ALA A 357 -4.44 -13.96 -3.84
C ALA A 357 -5.30 -14.60 -2.73
N ALA A 358 -5.26 -14.07 -1.51
CA ALA A 358 -6.10 -14.52 -0.40
C ALA A 358 -7.60 -14.30 -0.67
N LEU A 359 -7.96 -13.17 -1.31
CA LEU A 359 -9.31 -12.91 -1.79
C LEU A 359 -9.76 -14.00 -2.77
N ARG A 360 -8.97 -14.26 -3.81
CA ARG A 360 -9.25 -15.25 -4.85
C ARG A 360 -9.38 -16.67 -4.26
N GLU A 361 -8.48 -17.06 -3.35
CA GLU A 361 -8.54 -18.34 -2.66
C GLU A 361 -9.81 -18.45 -1.81
N SER A 362 -10.22 -17.38 -1.14
CA SER A 362 -11.45 -17.36 -0.34
C SER A 362 -12.69 -17.53 -1.20
N LYS A 363 -12.77 -16.83 -2.34
CA LYS A 363 -13.88 -16.97 -3.31
C LYS A 363 -13.94 -18.37 -3.92
N LYS A 364 -12.80 -18.94 -4.30
CA LYS A 364 -12.71 -20.32 -4.81
C LYS A 364 -13.26 -21.34 -3.82
N ARG A 365 -13.17 -21.05 -2.50
CA ARG A 365 -13.72 -21.90 -1.42
C ARG A 365 -15.17 -21.57 -1.07
N GLY A 366 -15.81 -20.65 -1.80
CA GLY A 366 -17.22 -20.29 -1.63
C GLY A 366 -17.49 -19.31 -0.48
N ALA A 367 -16.47 -18.70 0.11
CA ALA A 367 -16.68 -17.66 1.12
C ALA A 367 -17.09 -16.32 0.48
N LYS A 368 -17.97 -15.58 1.15
CA LYS A 368 -18.29 -14.19 0.80
C LYS A 368 -17.13 -13.28 1.23
N VAL A 369 -16.66 -12.41 0.34
CA VAL A 369 -15.50 -11.56 0.57
C VAL A 369 -15.88 -10.08 0.55
N LEU A 370 -15.56 -9.37 1.65
CA LEU A 370 -15.64 -7.91 1.77
C LEU A 370 -14.22 -7.32 1.64
N GLY A 371 -14.02 -6.43 0.66
CA GLY A 371 -12.80 -5.66 0.54
C GLY A 371 -12.89 -4.33 1.29
N ILE A 372 -11.89 -3.99 2.11
CA ILE A 372 -11.70 -2.65 2.68
C ILE A 372 -10.49 -2.03 2.01
N VAL A 373 -10.71 -1.05 1.15
CA VAL A 373 -9.65 -0.42 0.33
C VAL A 373 -9.78 1.09 0.30
N ASN A 374 -8.71 1.78 -0.07
CA ASN A 374 -8.75 3.24 -0.24
C ASN A 374 -8.81 3.65 -1.72
N VAL A 375 -8.22 2.85 -2.62
CA VAL A 375 -8.13 3.19 -4.05
C VAL A 375 -9.32 2.64 -4.80
N VAL A 376 -10.11 3.55 -5.39
CA VAL A 376 -11.26 3.22 -6.23
C VAL A 376 -10.77 2.50 -7.50
N GLY A 377 -11.50 1.44 -7.90
CA GLY A 377 -11.19 0.68 -9.10
C GLY A 377 -9.95 -0.22 -8.99
N SER A 378 -9.36 -0.37 -7.80
CA SER A 378 -8.26 -1.31 -7.57
C SER A 378 -8.67 -2.76 -7.79
N SER A 379 -7.68 -3.66 -7.97
CA SER A 379 -7.94 -5.08 -8.25
C SER A 379 -8.79 -5.74 -7.17
N ILE A 380 -8.51 -5.50 -5.88
CA ILE A 380 -9.35 -5.98 -4.78
C ILE A 380 -10.76 -5.41 -4.87
N ALA A 381 -10.90 -4.12 -5.21
CA ALA A 381 -12.22 -3.49 -5.35
C ALA A 381 -13.06 -4.10 -6.47
N ARG A 382 -12.44 -4.51 -7.57
CA ARG A 382 -13.14 -5.14 -8.69
C ARG A 382 -13.49 -6.62 -8.45
N GLU A 383 -12.65 -7.32 -7.68
CA GLU A 383 -12.79 -8.77 -7.50
C GLU A 383 -13.55 -9.17 -6.23
N ALA A 384 -13.65 -8.30 -5.21
CA ALA A 384 -14.41 -8.58 -4.00
C ALA A 384 -15.94 -8.60 -4.27
N ASP A 385 -16.69 -9.36 -3.47
CA ASP A 385 -18.15 -9.39 -3.61
C ASP A 385 -18.81 -8.08 -3.18
N ASN A 386 -18.21 -7.43 -2.18
CA ASN A 386 -18.61 -6.11 -1.69
C ASN A 386 -17.35 -5.31 -1.32
N VAL A 387 -17.43 -3.98 -1.40
CA VAL A 387 -16.30 -3.09 -1.18
C VAL A 387 -16.67 -1.92 -0.30
N MET A 388 -15.90 -1.69 0.75
CA MET A 388 -15.99 -0.52 1.61
C MET A 388 -14.76 0.36 1.41
N TYR A 389 -14.94 1.56 0.84
CA TYR A 389 -13.86 2.52 0.66
C TYR A 389 -13.61 3.33 1.92
N THR A 390 -12.34 3.57 2.25
CA THR A 390 -11.96 4.36 3.44
C THR A 390 -11.97 5.87 3.20
N TRP A 391 -11.96 6.32 1.94
CA TRP A 391 -11.98 7.72 1.54
C TRP A 391 -10.87 8.58 2.18
N ALA A 392 -9.73 7.98 2.52
CA ALA A 392 -8.61 8.69 3.15
C ALA A 392 -7.84 9.62 2.18
N GLY A 393 -8.21 9.63 0.89
CA GLY A 393 -7.47 10.34 -0.15
C GLY A 393 -6.12 9.67 -0.46
N PRO A 394 -5.32 10.25 -1.38
CA PRO A 394 -4.02 9.69 -1.74
C PRO A 394 -3.05 9.71 -0.57
N GLU A 395 -2.35 8.60 -0.33
CA GLU A 395 -1.31 8.44 0.67
C GLU A 395 0.01 8.08 -0.04
N ILE A 396 0.98 8.97 0.04
CA ILE A 396 2.24 8.94 -0.75
C ILE A 396 3.41 8.39 0.05
N ALA A 397 3.51 8.75 1.35
CA ALA A 397 4.56 8.21 2.21
C ALA A 397 4.47 6.67 2.26
N VAL A 398 5.61 6.00 2.14
CA VAL A 398 5.65 4.53 2.10
C VAL A 398 5.09 3.93 3.39
N ALA A 399 5.53 4.44 4.54
CA ALA A 399 4.97 4.04 5.84
C ALA A 399 3.58 4.64 6.02
N THR A 400 2.56 3.78 6.08
CA THR A 400 1.16 4.21 6.18
C THR A 400 0.83 4.85 7.54
N THR A 401 0.00 5.88 7.52
CA THR A 401 -0.49 6.59 8.73
C THR A 401 -1.99 6.82 8.68
N LYS A 402 -2.48 7.71 7.81
CA LYS A 402 -3.90 8.04 7.73
C LYS A 402 -4.76 6.89 7.22
N ALA A 403 -4.23 6.06 6.31
CA ALA A 403 -4.98 4.90 5.83
C ALA A 403 -5.18 3.86 6.95
N TYR A 404 -4.19 3.66 7.83
CA TYR A 404 -4.34 2.82 9.02
C TYR A 404 -5.49 3.32 9.91
N SER A 405 -5.51 4.62 10.24
CA SER A 405 -6.58 5.22 11.04
C SER A 405 -7.95 5.07 10.37
N ALA A 406 -8.05 5.33 9.05
CA ALA A 406 -9.29 5.17 8.30
C ALA A 406 -9.77 3.72 8.25
N GLN A 407 -8.86 2.74 8.12
CA GLN A 407 -9.19 1.30 8.18
C GLN A 407 -9.76 0.91 9.56
N LEU A 408 -9.19 1.43 10.66
CA LEU A 408 -9.75 1.21 12.00
C LEU A 408 -11.19 1.72 12.09
N ILE A 409 -11.46 2.94 11.59
CA ILE A 409 -12.81 3.52 11.59
C ILE A 409 -13.79 2.66 10.77
N ALA A 410 -13.39 2.19 9.59
CA ALA A 410 -14.22 1.31 8.77
C ALA A 410 -14.59 0.03 9.53
N LEU A 411 -13.63 -0.58 10.22
CA LEU A 411 -13.83 -1.80 11.00
C LEU A 411 -14.68 -1.55 12.27
N TYR A 412 -14.53 -0.39 12.91
CA TYR A 412 -15.40 0.00 14.04
C TYR A 412 -16.85 0.15 13.60
N LEU A 413 -17.11 0.83 12.48
CA LEU A 413 -18.45 0.97 11.91
C LEU A 413 -19.10 -0.38 11.62
N LEU A 414 -18.34 -1.31 11.02
CA LEU A 414 -18.81 -2.67 10.76
C LEU A 414 -19.14 -3.41 12.05
N ALA A 415 -18.26 -3.37 13.05
CA ALA A 415 -18.48 -4.06 14.32
C ALA A 415 -19.68 -3.49 15.10
N MET A 416 -19.85 -2.16 15.09
CA MET A 416 -21.00 -1.47 15.68
C MET A 416 -22.31 -1.85 14.95
N LYS A 417 -22.31 -1.81 13.60
CA LYS A 417 -23.47 -2.24 12.79
C LYS A 417 -23.82 -3.70 13.07
N PHE A 418 -22.85 -4.59 13.07
CA PHE A 418 -23.08 -6.02 13.31
C PHE A 418 -23.58 -6.27 14.74
N GLY A 419 -23.02 -5.59 15.72
CA GLY A 419 -23.47 -5.67 17.13
C GLY A 419 -24.92 -5.20 17.29
N ASN A 420 -25.29 -4.08 16.66
CA ASN A 420 -26.64 -3.56 16.72
C ASN A 420 -27.65 -4.49 16.02
N VAL A 421 -27.36 -4.96 14.81
CA VAL A 421 -28.22 -5.91 14.06
C VAL A 421 -28.41 -7.23 14.82
N ARG A 422 -27.40 -7.71 15.50
CA ARG A 422 -27.44 -8.94 16.31
C ARG A 422 -28.07 -8.74 17.69
N GLY A 423 -28.35 -7.48 18.07
CA GLY A 423 -28.93 -7.13 19.38
C GLY A 423 -27.94 -7.23 20.55
N THR A 424 -26.64 -7.34 20.29
CA THR A 424 -25.58 -7.32 21.33
C THR A 424 -25.14 -5.91 21.70
N VAL A 425 -25.46 -4.92 20.88
CA VAL A 425 -25.36 -3.49 21.13
C VAL A 425 -26.74 -2.89 20.96
N ASN A 426 -27.32 -2.32 22.02
CA ASN A 426 -28.62 -1.65 21.94
C ASN A 426 -28.49 -0.23 21.36
N ASP A 427 -29.63 0.40 21.03
CA ASP A 427 -29.64 1.69 20.33
C ASP A 427 -29.00 2.82 21.19
N MET A 428 -29.16 2.81 22.50
CA MET A 428 -28.55 3.81 23.39
C MET A 428 -27.01 3.66 23.38
N GLN A 429 -26.51 2.45 23.54
CA GLN A 429 -25.07 2.16 23.45
C GLN A 429 -24.50 2.54 22.08
N LEU A 430 -25.27 2.29 21.01
CA LEU A 430 -24.86 2.67 19.65
C LEU A 430 -24.75 4.20 19.51
N GLN A 431 -25.71 4.96 20.07
CA GLN A 431 -25.66 6.43 20.06
C GLN A 431 -24.44 6.96 20.81
N ASP A 432 -24.17 6.45 22.02
CA ASP A 432 -23.00 6.85 22.81
C ASP A 432 -21.70 6.59 22.00
N MET A 433 -21.59 5.43 21.36
CA MET A 433 -20.42 5.08 20.54
C MET A 433 -20.32 5.97 19.28
N ILE A 434 -21.44 6.37 18.68
CA ILE A 434 -21.43 7.29 17.53
C ILE A 434 -20.91 8.68 17.97
N GLU A 435 -21.30 9.17 19.14
CA GLU A 435 -20.79 10.44 19.65
C GLU A 435 -19.30 10.36 20.01
N ASP A 436 -18.85 9.27 20.63
CA ASP A 436 -17.42 9.01 20.86
C ASP A 436 -16.62 8.98 19.55
N LEU A 437 -17.17 8.32 18.51
CA LEU A 437 -16.55 8.25 17.19
C LEU A 437 -16.42 9.63 16.52
N LYS A 438 -17.45 10.48 16.63
CA LYS A 438 -17.46 11.86 16.12
C LYS A 438 -16.47 12.76 16.84
N ALA A 439 -16.12 12.46 18.08
CA ALA A 439 -15.14 13.22 18.86
C ALA A 439 -13.69 12.92 18.46
N LEU A 440 -13.40 11.75 17.88
CA LEU A 440 -12.05 11.31 17.55
C LEU A 440 -11.25 12.31 16.69
N PRO A 441 -11.80 12.94 15.64
CA PRO A 441 -11.04 13.89 14.81
C PRO A 441 -10.42 15.02 15.62
N ALA A 442 -11.21 15.66 16.51
CA ALA A 442 -10.73 16.74 17.36
C ALA A 442 -9.70 16.26 18.39
N GLN A 443 -9.87 15.06 18.93
CA GLN A 443 -8.93 14.45 19.87
C GLN A 443 -7.60 14.12 19.18
N VAL A 444 -7.62 13.61 17.94
CA VAL A 444 -6.42 13.37 17.12
C VAL A 444 -5.70 14.69 16.83
N GLU A 445 -6.43 15.73 16.42
CA GLU A 445 -5.87 17.06 16.17
C GLU A 445 -5.17 17.63 17.41
N MET A 446 -5.78 17.49 18.60
CA MET A 446 -5.19 17.91 19.86
C MET A 446 -3.87 17.18 20.14
N LEU A 447 -3.79 15.87 19.89
CA LEU A 447 -2.55 15.09 20.08
C LEU A 447 -1.45 15.51 19.10
N LEU A 448 -1.79 15.76 17.84
CA LEU A 448 -0.86 16.25 16.83
C LEU A 448 -0.32 17.64 17.16
N ASN A 449 -1.14 18.51 17.71
CA ASN A 449 -0.74 19.86 18.15
C ASN A 449 0.17 19.85 19.39
N ASN A 450 0.25 18.75 20.13
CA ASN A 450 1.14 18.56 21.28
C ASN A 450 2.45 17.83 20.94
N LYS A 451 2.84 17.80 19.68
CA LYS A 451 3.99 17.04 19.13
C LYS A 451 5.35 17.37 19.77
N GLU A 452 5.56 18.61 20.27
CA GLU A 452 6.86 19.04 20.79
C GLU A 452 7.35 18.22 22.00
N LYS A 453 6.41 17.71 22.82
CA LYS A 453 6.75 16.85 23.96
C LYS A 453 7.33 15.52 23.45
N ILE A 454 6.70 14.94 22.43
CA ILE A 454 7.13 13.68 21.82
C ILE A 454 8.44 13.88 21.07
N GLN A 455 8.61 14.99 20.34
CA GLN A 455 9.83 15.33 19.64
C GLN A 455 11.02 15.46 20.61
N ARG A 456 10.85 16.17 21.73
CA ARG A 456 11.91 16.28 22.74
C ARG A 456 12.28 14.93 23.34
N PHE A 457 11.30 14.07 23.55
CA PHE A 457 11.52 12.72 24.04
C PHE A 457 12.28 11.88 22.98
N ALA A 458 11.82 11.87 21.73
CA ALA A 458 12.41 11.12 20.64
C ALA A 458 13.91 11.46 20.45
N ASN A 459 14.26 12.74 20.57
CA ASN A 459 15.66 13.19 20.43
C ASN A 459 16.64 12.57 21.44
N ARG A 460 16.16 11.99 22.53
CA ARG A 460 17.01 11.29 23.51
C ARG A 460 17.38 9.88 23.05
N TYR A 461 16.62 9.31 22.11
CA TYR A 461 16.74 7.91 21.70
C TYR A 461 17.21 7.73 20.25
N LEU A 462 17.79 8.75 19.64
CA LEU A 462 18.32 8.68 18.27
C LEU A 462 19.39 7.59 18.09
N ALA A 463 20.13 7.26 19.15
CA ALA A 463 21.18 6.25 19.14
C ALA A 463 20.71 4.87 19.63
N ALA A 464 19.41 4.71 19.95
CA ALA A 464 18.88 3.42 20.36
C ALA A 464 19.13 2.36 19.27
N LYS A 465 19.49 1.15 19.71
CA LYS A 465 19.65 -0.01 18.81
C LYS A 465 18.40 -0.84 18.77
N ASP A 466 17.78 -1.03 19.91
CA ASP A 466 16.59 -1.84 20.13
C ASP A 466 15.56 -1.08 20.93
N VAL A 467 14.29 -1.26 20.60
CA VAL A 467 13.13 -0.71 21.33
C VAL A 467 12.07 -1.78 21.45
N PHE A 468 11.60 -2.00 22.68
CA PHE A 468 10.51 -2.94 22.93
C PHE A 468 9.20 -2.19 23.09
N PHE A 469 8.14 -2.73 22.49
CA PHE A 469 6.78 -2.24 22.66
C PHE A 469 5.98 -3.29 23.43
N ILE A 470 5.25 -2.88 24.46
CA ILE A 470 4.44 -3.82 25.24
C ILE A 470 3.02 -3.30 25.45
N GLY A 471 2.07 -4.24 25.41
CA GLY A 471 0.66 -3.96 25.65
C GLY A 471 -0.08 -5.23 26.07
N ARG A 472 -1.34 -5.07 26.50
CA ARG A 472 -2.23 -6.20 26.80
C ARG A 472 -3.56 -6.05 26.08
N GLY A 473 -4.11 -7.17 25.59
CA GLY A 473 -5.36 -7.14 24.84
C GLY A 473 -5.24 -6.27 23.60
N ILE A 474 -6.18 -5.34 23.42
CA ILE A 474 -6.20 -4.44 22.26
C ILE A 474 -4.96 -3.51 22.22
N ASP A 475 -4.35 -3.19 23.37
CA ASP A 475 -3.14 -2.37 23.44
C ASP A 475 -1.90 -3.10 22.90
N TYR A 476 -1.88 -4.44 22.88
CA TYR A 476 -0.85 -5.20 22.21
C TYR A 476 -0.90 -5.00 20.69
N ALA A 477 -2.11 -4.99 20.10
CA ALA A 477 -2.28 -4.76 18.68
C ALA A 477 -1.71 -3.40 18.23
N ILE A 478 -1.92 -2.34 19.01
CA ILE A 478 -1.37 -1.01 18.70
C ILE A 478 0.15 -0.95 18.94
N SER A 479 0.66 -1.71 19.91
CA SER A 479 2.09 -1.86 20.14
C SER A 479 2.79 -2.49 18.93
N MET A 480 2.16 -3.44 18.25
CA MET A 480 2.66 -4.03 16.99
C MET A 480 2.79 -2.95 15.90
N GLU A 481 1.79 -2.08 15.74
CA GLU A 481 1.83 -1.01 14.74
C GLU A 481 2.87 0.06 15.09
N GLY A 482 2.97 0.48 16.34
CA GLY A 482 4.00 1.42 16.79
C GLY A 482 5.42 0.90 16.55
N SER A 483 5.66 -0.38 16.83
CA SER A 483 6.93 -1.06 16.54
C SER A 483 7.20 -1.10 15.03
N LEU A 484 6.20 -1.43 14.20
CA LEU A 484 6.34 -1.46 12.76
C LEU A 484 6.73 -0.07 12.22
N LYS A 485 6.03 0.99 12.64
CA LYS A 485 6.36 2.37 12.20
C LYS A 485 7.79 2.75 12.56
N LEU A 486 8.24 2.46 13.77
CA LEU A 486 9.61 2.78 14.19
C LEU A 486 10.64 2.07 13.31
N LYS A 487 10.51 0.75 13.10
CA LYS A 487 11.50 -0.01 12.31
C LYS A 487 11.51 0.37 10.83
N GLU A 488 10.36 0.66 10.23
CA GLU A 488 10.23 1.01 8.82
C GLU A 488 11.01 2.28 8.46
N ILE A 489 10.88 3.33 9.27
CA ILE A 489 11.38 4.66 8.91
C ILE A 489 12.69 5.03 9.59
N SER A 490 13.02 4.47 10.76
CA SER A 490 14.23 4.79 11.51
C SER A 490 15.32 3.73 11.41
N TYR A 491 14.99 2.53 10.96
CA TYR A 491 15.86 1.35 10.90
C TYR A 491 16.36 0.88 12.27
N ILE A 492 15.72 1.31 13.35
CA ILE A 492 15.94 0.77 14.68
C ILE A 492 15.20 -0.56 14.77
N HIS A 493 15.90 -1.60 15.24
CA HIS A 493 15.23 -2.86 15.54
C HIS A 493 14.20 -2.65 16.65
N SER A 494 12.98 -3.12 16.43
CA SER A 494 11.94 -3.05 17.46
C SER A 494 10.99 -4.23 17.37
N GLU A 495 10.50 -4.67 18.52
CA GLU A 495 9.54 -5.76 18.62
C GLU A 495 8.41 -5.40 19.58
N ALA A 496 7.24 -5.96 19.30
CA ALA A 496 6.07 -5.81 20.16
C ALA A 496 5.72 -7.13 20.82
N TYR A 497 5.43 -7.09 22.12
CA TYR A 497 5.07 -8.27 22.91
C TYR A 497 3.79 -8.04 23.70
N ALA A 498 3.00 -9.09 23.81
CA ALA A 498 2.01 -9.13 24.90
C ALA A 498 2.76 -9.06 26.22
N ALA A 499 2.48 -8.03 27.04
CA ALA A 499 3.32 -7.69 28.19
C ALA A 499 3.51 -8.86 29.19
N GLY A 500 2.56 -9.77 29.28
CA GLY A 500 2.69 -11.00 30.09
C GLY A 500 3.70 -12.00 29.56
N GLU A 501 3.93 -12.04 28.24
CA GLU A 501 4.83 -12.97 27.56
C GLU A 501 6.32 -12.60 27.72
N LEU A 502 6.64 -11.35 28.08
CA LEU A 502 8.03 -10.96 28.32
C LEU A 502 8.77 -11.92 29.27
N LYS A 503 8.08 -12.40 30.30
CA LYS A 503 8.64 -13.29 31.32
C LYS A 503 9.07 -14.66 30.78
N HIS A 504 8.56 -15.05 29.62
CA HIS A 504 8.76 -16.37 29.03
C HIS A 504 9.98 -16.41 28.08
N GLY A 505 10.85 -15.42 28.15
CA GLY A 505 12.12 -15.38 27.40
C GLY A 505 12.63 -13.98 27.15
N THR A 506 11.84 -13.15 26.49
CA THR A 506 12.26 -11.85 25.94
C THR A 506 12.79 -10.86 26.99
N ILE A 507 12.34 -10.96 28.25
CA ILE A 507 12.82 -10.09 29.35
C ILE A 507 14.34 -10.22 29.58
N SER A 508 14.98 -11.29 29.08
CA SER A 508 16.44 -11.47 29.12
C SER A 508 17.19 -10.44 28.28
N LEU A 509 16.52 -9.77 27.35
CA LEU A 509 17.09 -8.72 26.49
C LEU A 509 17.01 -7.32 27.12
N ILE A 510 16.35 -7.20 28.27
CA ILE A 510 16.23 -5.92 28.96
C ILE A 510 17.50 -5.67 29.79
N GLU A 511 18.19 -4.59 29.47
CA GLU A 511 19.38 -4.12 30.15
C GLU A 511 19.28 -2.61 30.47
N GLU A 512 20.28 -2.07 31.16
CA GLU A 512 20.32 -0.65 31.56
C GLU A 512 20.17 0.26 30.34
N GLY A 513 19.17 1.15 30.35
CA GLY A 513 18.86 2.11 29.30
C GLY A 513 18.07 1.56 28.11
N THR A 514 17.68 0.28 28.11
CA THR A 514 16.77 -0.27 27.09
C THR A 514 15.44 0.50 27.11
N LEU A 515 15.00 1.02 25.96
CA LEU A 515 13.71 1.70 25.86
C LEU A 515 12.57 0.69 25.74
N VAL A 516 11.60 0.79 26.64
CA VAL A 516 10.34 0.02 26.59
C VAL A 516 9.16 0.99 26.48
N ALA A 517 8.49 0.98 25.33
CA ALA A 517 7.27 1.73 25.09
C ALA A 517 6.07 0.89 25.51
N SER A 518 5.38 1.31 26.55
CA SER A 518 4.24 0.62 27.16
C SER A 518 2.95 1.31 26.78
N VAL A 519 2.02 0.60 26.15
CA VAL A 519 0.68 1.08 25.85
C VAL A 519 -0.30 0.48 26.87
N LEU A 520 -1.02 1.34 27.59
CA LEU A 520 -1.97 0.92 28.60
C LEU A 520 -3.18 1.87 28.64
N THR A 521 -4.17 1.57 27.77
CA THR A 521 -5.39 2.37 27.63
C THR A 521 -6.62 1.67 28.21
N GLN A 522 -6.51 0.40 28.57
CA GLN A 522 -7.61 -0.41 29.08
C GLN A 522 -7.67 -0.35 30.61
N LYS A 523 -8.67 0.34 31.16
CA LYS A 523 -8.81 0.58 32.61
C LYS A 523 -8.72 -0.70 33.46
N ASP A 524 -9.34 -1.78 32.98
CA ASP A 524 -9.36 -3.08 33.67
C ASP A 524 -7.97 -3.74 33.74
N LEU A 525 -7.04 -3.32 32.87
CA LEU A 525 -5.70 -3.88 32.74
C LEU A 525 -4.58 -2.98 33.31
N TYR A 526 -4.88 -1.76 33.76
CA TYR A 526 -3.88 -0.81 34.26
C TYR A 526 -2.94 -1.42 35.32
N LYS A 527 -3.49 -2.04 36.34
CA LYS A 527 -2.69 -2.65 37.42
C LYS A 527 -1.76 -3.76 36.90
N LYS A 528 -2.20 -4.53 35.90
CA LYS A 528 -1.40 -5.60 35.30
C LYS A 528 -0.27 -5.05 34.44
N MET A 529 -0.56 -3.98 33.69
CA MET A 529 0.44 -3.31 32.87
C MET A 529 1.48 -2.60 33.74
N ILE A 530 1.05 -1.85 34.78
CA ILE A 530 1.96 -1.20 35.73
C ILE A 530 2.91 -2.23 36.36
N SER A 531 2.41 -3.42 36.74
CA SER A 531 3.27 -4.50 37.23
C SER A 531 4.34 -4.93 36.21
N ASN A 532 3.98 -5.05 34.93
CA ASN A 532 4.96 -5.40 33.89
C ASN A 532 5.97 -4.27 33.63
N MET A 533 5.53 -3.01 33.72
CA MET A 533 6.43 -1.84 33.61
C MET A 533 7.46 -1.83 34.76
N VAL A 534 7.02 -2.07 36.00
CA VAL A 534 7.93 -2.21 37.15
C VAL A 534 8.94 -3.35 36.95
N GLU A 535 8.51 -4.46 36.38
CA GLU A 535 9.40 -5.61 36.13
C GLU A 535 10.52 -5.29 35.15
N VAL A 536 10.24 -4.55 34.08
CA VAL A 536 11.28 -4.13 33.11
C VAL A 536 12.13 -3.00 33.67
N GLY A 537 11.50 -2.03 34.38
CA GLY A 537 12.22 -0.94 35.05
C GLY A 537 13.20 -1.43 36.11
N THR A 538 12.85 -2.48 36.87
CA THR A 538 13.76 -3.11 37.85
C THR A 538 15.02 -3.71 37.21
N ARG A 539 15.01 -3.95 35.89
CA ARG A 539 16.14 -4.46 35.10
C ARG A 539 16.89 -3.36 34.34
N GLY A 540 16.58 -2.08 34.65
CA GLY A 540 17.26 -0.94 34.04
C GLY A 540 16.59 -0.39 32.78
N ALA A 541 15.42 -0.88 32.38
CA ALA A 541 14.69 -0.29 31.25
C ALA A 541 14.27 1.15 31.57
N PHE A 542 14.33 2.02 30.56
CA PHE A 542 13.63 3.28 30.57
C PHE A 542 12.21 3.08 30.01
N VAL A 543 11.21 3.44 30.77
CA VAL A 543 9.82 3.13 30.43
C VAL A 543 9.08 4.38 29.95
N LEU A 544 8.71 4.38 28.67
CA LEU A 544 7.72 5.29 28.08
C LEU A 544 6.33 4.70 28.25
N ALA A 545 5.39 5.44 28.80
CA ALA A 545 3.98 5.04 28.88
C ALA A 545 3.09 5.90 27.97
N VAL A 546 2.18 5.27 27.22
CA VAL A 546 1.05 5.91 26.54
C VAL A 546 -0.23 5.43 27.20
N THR A 547 -0.99 6.35 27.81
CA THR A 547 -2.15 6.00 28.64
C THR A 547 -3.22 7.10 28.61
N CYS A 548 -4.44 6.79 29.07
CA CYS A 548 -5.50 7.78 29.21
C CYS A 548 -5.24 8.73 30.38
N GLU A 549 -5.80 9.94 30.32
CA GLU A 549 -5.60 11.02 31.29
C GLU A 549 -6.03 10.66 32.74
N ASP A 550 -6.92 9.69 32.88
CA ASP A 550 -7.40 9.23 34.21
C ASP A 550 -6.39 8.32 34.95
N ASN A 551 -5.37 7.81 34.27
CA ASN A 551 -4.42 6.87 34.86
C ASN A 551 -3.18 7.55 35.44
N THR A 552 -3.33 8.23 36.58
CA THR A 552 -2.22 8.92 37.27
C THR A 552 -1.28 7.97 38.02
N GLU A 553 -1.72 6.73 38.34
CA GLU A 553 -0.86 5.74 39.01
C GLU A 553 0.34 5.30 38.14
N VAL A 554 0.24 5.45 36.84
CA VAL A 554 1.31 5.12 35.88
C VAL A 554 2.61 5.88 36.14
N GLU A 555 2.54 7.11 36.64
CA GLU A 555 3.72 7.95 36.96
C GLU A 555 4.68 7.33 37.97
N LYS A 556 4.24 6.34 38.74
CA LYS A 556 5.07 5.61 39.71
C LYS A 556 5.92 4.51 39.05
N ALA A 557 5.61 4.15 37.79
CA ALA A 557 6.20 3.03 37.09
C ALA A 557 6.78 3.41 35.70
N ALA A 558 6.56 4.65 35.26
CA ALA A 558 7.05 5.16 33.99
C ALA A 558 8.03 6.32 34.20
N ASP A 559 9.08 6.37 33.41
CA ASP A 559 10.03 7.49 33.37
C ASP A 559 9.53 8.65 32.50
N TYR A 560 8.65 8.37 31.57
CA TYR A 560 8.00 9.37 30.73
C TYR A 560 6.58 8.94 30.38
N VAL A 561 5.62 9.86 30.51
CA VAL A 561 4.20 9.57 30.25
C VAL A 561 3.66 10.48 29.16
N VAL A 562 2.99 9.89 28.19
CA VAL A 562 2.17 10.57 27.18
C VAL A 562 0.71 10.25 27.45
N TYR A 563 -0.04 11.25 27.78
CA TYR A 563 -1.48 11.13 28.03
C TYR A 563 -2.26 11.31 26.73
N ILE A 564 -3.28 10.47 26.55
CA ILE A 564 -4.28 10.59 25.50
C ILE A 564 -5.65 10.91 26.11
N PRO A 565 -6.56 11.61 25.41
CA PRO A 565 -7.93 11.86 25.87
C PRO A 565 -8.68 10.58 26.15
N GLU A 566 -9.65 10.65 27.07
CA GLU A 566 -10.60 9.57 27.27
C GLU A 566 -11.52 9.43 26.06
N THR A 567 -11.82 8.18 25.68
CA THR A 567 -12.76 7.81 24.64
C THR A 567 -13.31 6.41 24.92
N ASN A 568 -14.17 5.89 24.05
CA ASN A 568 -14.65 4.52 24.15
C ASN A 568 -13.45 3.53 24.15
N LYS A 569 -13.50 2.53 25.02
CA LYS A 569 -12.42 1.54 25.18
C LYS A 569 -12.00 0.84 23.88
N TYR A 570 -12.89 0.73 22.90
CA TYR A 570 -12.61 0.15 21.59
C TYR A 570 -11.96 1.14 20.61
N PHE A 571 -12.03 2.45 20.90
CA PHE A 571 -11.49 3.50 20.02
C PHE A 571 -10.17 4.09 20.53
N THR A 572 -9.71 3.71 21.71
CA THR A 572 -8.45 4.21 22.30
C THR A 572 -7.25 4.01 21.37
N ASN A 573 -7.25 2.95 20.56
CA ASN A 573 -6.17 2.68 19.61
C ASN A 573 -6.04 3.77 18.53
N SER A 574 -7.14 4.39 18.11
CA SER A 574 -7.10 5.51 17.15
C SER A 574 -6.41 6.76 17.74
N LEU A 575 -6.37 6.90 19.06
CA LEU A 575 -5.65 7.96 19.75
C LEU A 575 -4.23 7.54 20.14
N ALA A 576 -4.04 6.32 20.65
CA ALA A 576 -2.75 5.83 21.12
C ALA A 576 -1.71 5.66 19.98
N ILE A 577 -2.16 5.46 18.74
CA ILE A 577 -1.24 5.37 17.58
C ILE A 577 -0.57 6.72 17.28
N ILE A 578 -1.23 7.85 17.53
CA ILE A 578 -0.73 9.18 17.16
C ILE A 578 0.63 9.49 17.80
N PRO A 579 0.79 9.38 19.15
CA PRO A 579 2.10 9.58 19.77
C PRO A 579 3.15 8.58 19.29
N LEU A 580 2.78 7.35 18.94
CA LEU A 580 3.72 6.35 18.46
C LEU A 580 4.20 6.65 17.02
N GLN A 581 3.30 7.14 16.15
CA GLN A 581 3.67 7.62 14.80
C GLN A 581 4.61 8.82 14.89
N LEU A 582 4.29 9.82 15.72
CA LEU A 582 5.14 10.99 15.93
C LEU A 582 6.50 10.60 16.52
N PHE A 583 6.54 9.65 17.46
CA PHE A 583 7.77 9.14 18.04
C PHE A 583 8.69 8.53 16.95
N GLY A 584 8.17 7.60 16.15
CA GLY A 584 8.91 7.01 15.03
C GLY A 584 9.40 8.06 14.03
N TYR A 585 8.52 9.00 13.66
CA TYR A 585 8.82 10.09 12.72
C TYR A 585 9.99 10.96 13.23
N TYR A 586 9.94 11.46 14.47
CA TYR A 586 10.99 12.34 14.98
C TYR A 586 12.31 11.61 15.21
N ILE A 587 12.29 10.33 15.59
CA ILE A 587 13.52 9.52 15.60
C ILE A 587 14.11 9.42 14.20
N ALA A 588 13.31 9.10 13.18
CA ALA A 588 13.79 8.95 11.82
C ALA A 588 14.36 10.26 11.26
N VAL A 589 13.66 11.38 11.44
CA VAL A 589 14.15 12.71 11.04
C VAL A 589 15.45 13.06 11.75
N GLY A 590 15.53 12.87 13.08
CA GLY A 590 16.74 13.14 13.87
C GLY A 590 17.94 12.25 13.49
N ARG A 591 17.69 11.08 12.90
CA ARG A 591 18.72 10.17 12.34
C ARG A 591 19.08 10.52 10.89
N GLY A 592 18.43 11.49 10.26
CA GLY A 592 18.63 11.85 8.85
C GLY A 592 18.09 10.80 7.87
N CYS A 593 17.09 9.99 8.28
CA CYS A 593 16.44 9.01 7.43
C CYS A 593 15.41 9.68 6.51
N ASP A 594 15.22 9.13 5.32
CA ASP A 594 14.13 9.54 4.44
C ASP A 594 12.82 8.88 4.92
N VAL A 595 11.95 9.66 5.55
CA VAL A 595 10.70 9.17 6.14
C VAL A 595 9.60 8.89 5.12
N ASP A 596 9.67 9.57 3.96
CA ASP A 596 8.69 9.38 2.88
C ASP A 596 9.01 8.15 2.03
N LYS A 597 10.31 7.91 1.80
CA LYS A 597 10.82 6.81 0.96
C LYS A 597 11.94 6.06 1.72
N PRO A 598 11.59 5.33 2.79
CA PRO A 598 12.58 4.58 3.55
C PRO A 598 13.19 3.46 2.69
N ARG A 599 14.50 3.20 2.92
CA ARG A 599 15.24 2.20 2.15
C ARG A 599 14.57 0.82 2.20
N ASN A 600 14.66 0.06 1.10
CA ASN A 600 14.17 -1.31 0.97
C ASN A 600 12.66 -1.49 1.19
N LEU A 601 11.87 -0.43 1.11
CA LEU A 601 10.42 -0.49 1.23
C LEU A 601 9.74 0.14 0.01
N ALA A 602 8.58 -0.39 -0.35
CA ALA A 602 7.70 0.15 -1.37
C ALA A 602 6.30 0.36 -0.79
N LYS A 603 5.58 1.39 -1.27
CA LYS A 603 4.25 1.74 -0.76
C LYS A 603 3.23 0.61 -0.92
N SER A 604 3.32 -0.16 -1.99
CA SER A 604 2.44 -1.29 -2.26
C SER A 604 3.26 -2.44 -2.86
N VAL A 605 3.11 -3.65 -2.33
CA VAL A 605 3.78 -4.86 -2.81
C VAL A 605 2.81 -5.60 -3.72
N THR A 606 3.04 -5.54 -5.05
CA THR A 606 2.17 -6.15 -6.07
C THR A 606 2.83 -7.34 -6.75
N VAL A 607 3.95 -7.81 -6.22
CA VAL A 607 4.65 -9.03 -6.64
C VAL A 607 4.89 -9.89 -5.42
N GLU A 608 5.00 -11.17 -5.65
CA GLU A 608 5.36 -12.14 -4.62
C GLU A 608 6.88 -12.27 -4.47
#